data_97277a5326d632f90977d7a862f354eb
#
_entry.id   97277a5326d632f90977d7a862f354eb
#
_cell.length_a   1.000
_cell.length_b   1.000
_cell.length_c   1.000
_cell.angle_alpha   90.00
_cell.angle_beta   90.00
_cell.angle_gamma   90.00
#
_symmetry.space_group_name_H-M   'P 1'
#
loop_
_entity.id
_entity.type
_entity.pdbx_description
1 polymer ?
#
loop_
_entity_poly.entity_id
_entity_poly.type
_entity_poly.pdbx_seq_one_letter_code
_entity_poly.pdbx_strand_id
1 'polypeptide(L)'
;GRFSIASPVTLINMFEIGIENYIRFIRGIRSMDLHFLKTKFESNLPINLALINIWNINYLSKHANVIVPYSYRLRNISNYIQQIEMESNGKSMTNKLEYTLNMTAPIVFGNPGTECQHSFFQAAHQGTLNIYFDFIYVKQPSSDSNRFMAANVHAQADLLFKGKKTKYLQKSLNGNSPSNLVSLDKISPDRIGKIISLYEHKVFIEGVMWNINSYDQW
;
A
#
# COMPACT_ATOMS: atom_id res chain seq x y z
N GLY A 1 -19.78 1.70 1.65
CA GLY A 1 -18.77 1.05 2.50
C GLY A 1 -17.41 0.99 1.79
N ARG A 2 -16.35 0.77 2.53
CA ARG A 2 -14.96 0.77 2.02
C ARG A 2 -14.66 -0.23 0.90
N PHE A 3 -15.41 -1.31 0.81
CA PHE A 3 -15.32 -2.30 -0.30
C PHE A 3 -16.37 -2.10 -1.39
N SER A 4 -17.05 -0.95 -1.44
CA SER A 4 -18.15 -0.73 -2.40
C SER A 4 -17.72 0.01 -3.68
N ILE A 5 -16.42 0.21 -3.88
CA ILE A 5 -15.91 0.99 -5.03
C ILE A 5 -16.21 0.34 -6.40
N ALA A 6 -16.39 -0.98 -6.43
CA ALA A 6 -16.84 -1.72 -7.63
C ALA A 6 -18.35 -1.90 -7.71
N SER A 7 -19.14 -1.29 -6.81
CA SER A 7 -20.60 -1.43 -6.73
C SER A 7 -21.33 -0.29 -7.44
N PRO A 8 -22.67 -0.37 -7.60
CA PRO A 8 -23.47 0.71 -8.18
C PRO A 8 -23.36 2.07 -7.48
N VAL A 9 -22.87 2.12 -6.23
CA VAL A 9 -22.62 3.40 -5.51
C VAL A 9 -21.68 4.33 -6.28
N THR A 10 -20.76 3.78 -7.08
CA THR A 10 -19.79 4.56 -7.86
C THR A 10 -20.27 4.90 -9.28
N LEU A 11 -21.52 4.59 -9.65
CA LEU A 11 -22.05 4.97 -10.96
C LEU A 11 -22.00 6.49 -11.20
N ILE A 12 -22.09 7.30 -10.16
CA ILE A 12 -21.93 8.76 -10.29
C ILE A 12 -20.59 9.12 -10.91
N ASN A 13 -19.52 8.39 -10.58
CA ASN A 13 -18.19 8.63 -11.13
C ASN A 13 -18.14 8.36 -12.66
N MET A 14 -19.05 7.53 -13.17
CA MET A 14 -19.17 7.29 -14.61
C MET A 14 -19.53 8.56 -15.37
N PHE A 15 -20.36 9.42 -14.79
CA PHE A 15 -20.72 10.70 -15.40
C PHE A 15 -19.55 11.69 -15.38
N GLU A 16 -18.70 11.62 -14.35
CA GLU A 16 -17.55 12.50 -14.21
C GLU A 16 -16.39 12.10 -15.12
N ILE A 17 -16.02 10.80 -15.14
CA ILE A 17 -14.86 10.32 -15.90
C ILE A 17 -15.22 9.77 -17.30
N GLY A 18 -16.48 9.66 -17.62
CA GLY A 18 -17.00 9.06 -18.86
C GLY A 18 -17.09 7.53 -18.80
N ILE A 19 -18.10 7.00 -19.52
CA ILE A 19 -18.42 5.56 -19.50
C ILE A 19 -17.26 4.65 -19.91
N GLU A 20 -16.47 5.04 -20.90
CA GLU A 20 -15.33 4.24 -21.36
C GLU A 20 -14.24 4.09 -20.28
N ASN A 21 -13.90 5.19 -19.61
CA ASN A 21 -12.94 5.16 -18.52
C ASN A 21 -13.47 4.38 -17.30
N TYR A 22 -14.75 4.51 -17.01
CA TYR A 22 -15.38 3.74 -15.96
C TYR A 22 -15.35 2.23 -16.25
N ILE A 23 -15.70 1.81 -17.48
CA ILE A 23 -15.61 0.41 -17.90
C ILE A 23 -14.17 -0.09 -17.82
N ARG A 24 -13.19 0.71 -18.24
CA ARG A 24 -11.76 0.36 -18.11
C ARG A 24 -11.35 0.18 -16.66
N PHE A 25 -11.82 1.04 -15.77
CA PHE A 25 -11.58 0.93 -14.33
C PHE A 25 -12.12 -0.40 -13.76
N ILE A 26 -13.38 -0.73 -14.04
CA ILE A 26 -14.00 -2.00 -13.61
C ILE A 26 -13.28 -3.22 -14.22
N ARG A 27 -12.84 -3.15 -15.48
CA ARG A 27 -12.02 -4.21 -16.09
C ARG A 27 -10.68 -4.36 -15.37
N GLY A 28 -10.10 -3.29 -14.86
CA GLY A 28 -8.90 -3.32 -14.04
C GLY A 28 -9.11 -4.11 -12.77
N ILE A 29 -10.16 -3.82 -12.01
CA ILE A 29 -10.58 -4.55 -10.81
C ILE A 29 -10.74 -6.04 -11.14
N ARG A 30 -11.60 -6.37 -12.10
CA ARG A 30 -11.83 -7.76 -12.53
C ARG A 30 -10.53 -8.49 -12.93
N SER A 31 -9.60 -7.79 -13.57
CA SER A 31 -8.31 -8.38 -13.95
C SER A 31 -7.49 -8.81 -12.74
N MET A 32 -7.52 -8.06 -11.65
CA MET A 32 -6.84 -8.41 -10.40
C MET A 32 -7.60 -9.52 -9.65
N ASP A 33 -8.93 -9.52 -9.68
CA ASP A 33 -9.73 -10.61 -9.11
C ASP A 33 -9.40 -11.95 -9.78
N LEU A 34 -9.30 -11.96 -11.12
CA LEU A 34 -8.89 -13.14 -11.87
C LEU A 34 -7.43 -13.56 -11.58
N HIS A 35 -6.54 -12.59 -11.38
CA HIS A 35 -5.18 -12.85 -10.96
C HIS A 35 -5.16 -13.50 -9.57
N PHE A 36 -5.90 -12.96 -8.62
CA PHE A 36 -6.01 -13.51 -7.27
C PHE A 36 -6.54 -14.96 -7.27
N LEU A 37 -7.58 -15.24 -8.06
CA LEU A 37 -8.22 -16.56 -8.10
C LEU A 37 -7.43 -17.62 -8.85
N LYS A 38 -6.66 -17.23 -9.90
CA LYS A 38 -6.08 -18.18 -10.85
C LYS A 38 -4.55 -18.29 -10.79
N THR A 39 -3.88 -17.33 -10.18
CA THR A 39 -2.41 -17.33 -10.15
C THR A 39 -1.92 -18.22 -9.03
N LYS A 40 -0.86 -18.98 -9.29
CA LYS A 40 -0.18 -19.81 -8.30
C LYS A 40 0.29 -18.96 -7.12
N PHE A 41 0.31 -19.57 -5.94
CA PHE A 41 0.63 -18.92 -4.67
C PHE A 41 1.89 -18.05 -4.74
N GLU A 42 2.99 -18.58 -5.27
CA GLU A 42 4.31 -17.91 -5.31
C GLU A 42 4.32 -16.64 -6.16
N SER A 43 3.38 -16.52 -7.11
CA SER A 43 3.27 -15.38 -8.03
C SER A 43 2.01 -14.54 -7.79
N ASN A 44 1.23 -14.86 -6.75
CA ASN A 44 -0.02 -14.18 -6.43
C ASN A 44 0.27 -12.88 -5.68
N LEU A 45 0.12 -11.74 -6.36
CA LEU A 45 0.50 -10.44 -5.83
C LEU A 45 -0.24 -10.07 -4.53
N PRO A 46 -1.57 -10.17 -4.43
CA PRO A 46 -2.29 -9.88 -3.17
C PRO A 46 -1.83 -10.75 -2.01
N ILE A 47 -1.66 -12.05 -2.23
CA ILE A 47 -1.23 -12.98 -1.18
C ILE A 47 0.19 -12.64 -0.71
N ASN A 48 1.11 -12.43 -1.64
CA ASN A 48 2.49 -12.09 -1.29
C ASN A 48 2.57 -10.76 -0.54
N LEU A 49 1.81 -9.75 -0.96
CA LEU A 49 1.79 -8.46 -0.28
C LEU A 49 1.21 -8.58 1.14
N ALA A 50 0.17 -9.38 1.32
CA ALA A 50 -0.41 -9.67 2.65
C ALA A 50 0.59 -10.39 3.56
N LEU A 51 1.28 -11.43 3.05
CA LEU A 51 2.28 -12.17 3.83
C LEU A 51 3.46 -11.28 4.25
N ILE A 52 3.94 -10.43 3.35
CA ILE A 52 5.02 -9.47 3.67
C ILE A 52 4.54 -8.48 4.72
N ASN A 53 3.29 -8.02 4.63
CA ASN A 53 2.70 -7.11 5.62
C ASN A 53 2.61 -7.78 7.00
N ILE A 54 2.07 -8.99 7.09
CA ILE A 54 1.99 -9.77 8.33
C ILE A 54 3.39 -10.02 8.90
N TRP A 55 4.37 -10.34 8.05
CA TRP A 55 5.75 -10.53 8.47
C TRP A 55 6.33 -9.26 9.10
N ASN A 56 6.13 -8.11 8.45
CA ASN A 56 6.58 -6.83 8.99
C ASN A 56 5.95 -6.54 10.36
N ILE A 57 4.64 -6.74 10.49
CA ILE A 57 3.89 -6.39 11.71
C ILE A 57 4.19 -7.37 12.85
N ASN A 58 3.99 -8.66 12.62
CA ASN A 58 3.97 -9.66 13.68
C ASN A 58 5.36 -10.23 14.01
N TYR A 59 6.31 -10.19 13.07
CA TYR A 59 7.65 -10.76 13.28
C TYR A 59 8.75 -9.71 13.36
N LEU A 60 8.65 -8.63 12.59
CA LEU A 60 9.63 -7.55 12.62
C LEU A 60 9.20 -6.36 13.50
N SER A 61 8.05 -6.46 14.17
CA SER A 61 7.50 -5.44 15.07
C SER A 61 7.41 -4.05 14.42
N LYS A 62 7.05 -4.00 13.14
CA LYS A 62 6.81 -2.74 12.43
C LYS A 62 5.41 -2.24 12.76
N HIS A 63 5.27 -1.03 13.30
CA HIS A 63 4.00 -0.51 13.79
C HIS A 63 3.23 0.34 12.76
N ALA A 64 3.90 0.79 11.71
CA ALA A 64 3.26 1.61 10.69
C ALA A 64 3.71 1.23 9.27
N ASN A 65 2.74 1.21 8.36
CA ASN A 65 2.93 1.12 6.92
C ASN A 65 2.78 2.50 6.28
N VAL A 66 3.80 2.97 5.62
CA VAL A 66 3.82 4.28 4.97
C VAL A 66 3.59 4.13 3.47
N ILE A 67 2.46 4.60 2.99
CA ILE A 67 2.09 4.54 1.57
C ILE A 67 2.57 5.79 0.86
N VAL A 68 3.51 5.63 -0.07
CA VAL A 68 4.17 6.75 -0.75
C VAL A 68 3.98 6.67 -2.26
N PRO A 69 2.90 7.28 -2.80
CA PRO A 69 2.71 7.35 -4.23
C PRO A 69 3.65 8.41 -4.85
N TYR A 70 4.45 8.00 -5.83
CA TYR A 70 5.31 8.90 -6.62
C TYR A 70 4.58 9.44 -7.86
N SER A 71 3.35 9.91 -7.63
CA SER A 71 2.55 10.66 -8.61
C SER A 71 1.47 11.44 -7.89
N TYR A 72 1.35 12.73 -8.21
CA TYR A 72 0.28 13.57 -7.67
C TYR A 72 -1.13 13.07 -8.03
N ARG A 73 -1.28 12.40 -9.18
CA ARG A 73 -2.56 11.79 -9.58
C ARG A 73 -3.01 10.67 -8.64
N LEU A 74 -2.09 10.09 -7.86
CA LEU A 74 -2.37 9.05 -6.88
C LEU A 74 -2.39 9.58 -5.43
N ARG A 75 -2.40 10.89 -5.22
CA ARG A 75 -2.27 11.50 -3.88
C ARG A 75 -3.27 10.99 -2.84
N ASN A 76 -4.46 10.60 -3.26
CA ASN A 76 -5.50 10.12 -2.36
C ASN A 76 -5.45 8.60 -2.09
N ILE A 77 -4.53 7.88 -2.73
CA ILE A 77 -4.48 6.41 -2.59
C ILE A 77 -4.04 5.99 -1.17
N SER A 78 -3.20 6.78 -0.51
CA SER A 78 -2.81 6.54 0.88
C SER A 78 -4.01 6.59 1.83
N ASN A 79 -4.90 7.56 1.67
CA ASN A 79 -6.10 7.67 2.48
C ASN A 79 -7.07 6.50 2.23
N TYR A 80 -7.19 6.06 0.98
CA TYR A 80 -8.00 4.89 0.65
C TYR A 80 -7.44 3.62 1.28
N ILE A 81 -6.13 3.37 1.14
CA ILE A 81 -5.49 2.19 1.75
C ILE A 81 -5.56 2.26 3.27
N GLN A 82 -5.37 3.45 3.87
CA GLN A 82 -5.57 3.66 5.30
C GLN A 82 -6.95 3.19 5.76
N GLN A 83 -8.00 3.63 5.05
CA GLN A 83 -9.36 3.25 5.41
C GLN A 83 -9.60 1.76 5.27
N ILE A 84 -9.26 1.15 4.12
CA ILE A 84 -9.53 -0.28 3.92
C ILE A 84 -8.73 -1.17 4.86
N GLU A 85 -7.53 -0.78 5.26
CA GLU A 85 -6.69 -1.54 6.18
C GLU A 85 -7.17 -1.40 7.62
N MET A 86 -7.18 -0.17 8.13
CA MET A 86 -7.38 0.10 9.55
C MET A 86 -8.83 -0.13 9.97
N GLU A 87 -9.80 0.24 9.14
CA GLU A 87 -11.22 0.01 9.42
C GLU A 87 -11.61 -1.47 9.31
N SER A 88 -10.96 -2.22 8.42
CA SER A 88 -11.26 -3.65 8.23
C SER A 88 -10.58 -4.53 9.27
N ASN A 89 -9.30 -4.36 9.49
CA ASN A 89 -8.48 -5.27 10.26
C ASN A 89 -8.02 -4.70 11.62
N GLY A 90 -8.29 -3.44 11.92
CA GLY A 90 -7.98 -2.83 13.23
C GLY A 90 -8.90 -3.31 14.33
N LYS A 91 -8.92 -4.61 14.60
CA LYS A 91 -9.83 -5.28 15.54
C LYS A 91 -9.08 -6.15 16.52
N SER A 92 -9.53 -6.16 17.76
CA SER A 92 -8.95 -6.99 18.83
C SER A 92 -9.65 -8.35 19.01
N MET A 93 -10.78 -8.57 18.30
CA MET A 93 -11.58 -9.79 18.43
C MET A 93 -11.50 -10.63 17.17
N THR A 94 -11.28 -11.92 17.35
CA THR A 94 -11.35 -12.93 16.27
C THR A 94 -12.79 -13.29 15.91
N ASN A 95 -12.98 -14.01 14.80
CA ASN A 95 -14.28 -14.59 14.42
C ASN A 95 -14.86 -15.58 15.47
N LYS A 96 -14.02 -16.05 16.41
CA LYS A 96 -14.45 -16.90 17.52
C LYS A 96 -14.79 -16.11 18.78
N LEU A 97 -14.82 -14.79 18.71
CA LEU A 97 -15.04 -13.88 19.84
C LEU A 97 -13.98 -14.00 20.95
N GLU A 98 -12.78 -14.33 20.57
CA GLU A 98 -11.60 -14.40 21.44
C GLU A 98 -10.69 -13.20 21.16
N TYR A 99 -10.01 -12.68 22.17
CA TYR A 99 -9.00 -11.64 21.93
C TYR A 99 -7.84 -12.17 21.12
N THR A 100 -7.45 -11.43 20.07
CA THR A 100 -6.24 -11.77 19.32
C THR A 100 -4.99 -11.46 20.13
N LEU A 101 -3.98 -12.32 20.04
CA LEU A 101 -2.66 -12.09 20.61
C LEU A 101 -1.72 -11.33 19.65
N ASN A 102 -2.14 -11.18 18.41
CA ASN A 102 -1.36 -10.53 17.37
C ASN A 102 -1.79 -9.08 17.16
N MET A 103 -0.87 -8.22 16.75
CA MET A 103 -1.21 -6.95 16.14
C MET A 103 -1.86 -7.23 14.78
N THR A 104 -3.05 -6.65 14.54
CA THR A 104 -3.92 -7.01 13.40
C THR A 104 -3.90 -6.02 12.25
N ALA A 105 -3.55 -4.78 12.49
CA ALA A 105 -3.36 -3.78 11.45
C ALA A 105 -2.28 -2.80 11.89
N PRO A 106 -1.42 -2.34 10.96
CA PRO A 106 -0.49 -1.25 11.25
C PRO A 106 -1.24 0.08 11.25
N ILE A 107 -0.63 1.10 11.80
CA ILE A 107 -1.01 2.47 11.46
C ILE A 107 -0.66 2.69 9.99
N VAL A 108 -1.64 3.08 9.17
CA VAL A 108 -1.42 3.39 7.76
C VAL A 108 -1.51 4.90 7.56
N PHE A 109 -0.51 5.48 6.95
CA PHE A 109 -0.51 6.88 6.56
C PHE A 109 0.40 7.09 5.33
N GLY A 110 0.38 8.27 4.76
CA GLY A 110 1.29 8.61 3.67
C GLY A 110 0.83 9.80 2.86
N ASN A 111 1.74 10.30 2.05
CA ASN A 111 1.55 11.42 1.13
C ASN A 111 2.36 11.19 -0.16
N PRO A 112 2.15 11.99 -1.22
CA PRO A 112 3.01 11.95 -2.40
C PRO A 112 4.50 12.07 -2.07
N GLY A 113 5.34 11.29 -2.75
CA GLY A 113 6.75 11.13 -2.42
C GLY A 113 7.55 12.42 -2.32
N THR A 114 7.24 13.43 -3.15
CA THR A 114 7.88 14.74 -3.10
C THR A 114 7.51 15.54 -1.84
N GLU A 115 6.28 15.40 -1.35
CA GLU A 115 5.80 16.09 -0.14
C GLU A 115 6.33 15.42 1.13
N CYS A 116 6.51 14.10 1.11
CA CYS A 116 7.06 13.33 2.22
C CYS A 116 8.47 13.76 2.61
N GLN A 117 9.27 14.23 1.66
CA GLN A 117 10.65 14.70 1.87
C GLN A 117 10.72 15.80 2.95
N HIS A 118 9.70 16.64 3.03
CA HIS A 118 9.62 17.79 3.92
C HIS A 118 8.66 17.57 5.09
N SER A 119 8.20 16.34 5.33
CA SER A 119 7.33 16.01 6.45
C SER A 119 7.93 14.91 7.35
N PHE A 120 7.75 13.65 7.03
CA PHE A 120 8.11 12.54 7.92
C PHE A 120 9.37 11.76 7.53
N PHE A 121 10.01 12.04 6.38
CA PHE A 121 11.23 11.30 6.00
C PHE A 121 12.41 11.52 6.97
N GLN A 122 12.46 12.65 7.65
CA GLN A 122 13.45 12.86 8.72
C GLN A 122 13.28 11.78 9.82
N ALA A 123 12.06 11.57 10.29
CA ALA A 123 11.76 10.55 11.29
C ALA A 123 11.97 9.12 10.76
N ALA A 124 11.74 8.90 9.46
CA ALA A 124 11.94 7.62 8.81
C ALA A 124 13.44 7.24 8.70
N HIS A 125 14.30 8.20 8.41
CA HIS A 125 15.73 7.96 8.22
C HIS A 125 16.54 7.95 9.52
N GLN A 126 16.21 8.80 10.47
CA GLN A 126 17.00 9.04 11.67
C GLN A 126 16.21 8.92 12.97
N GLY A 127 14.89 8.78 12.89
CA GLY A 127 14.04 8.64 14.07
C GLY A 127 14.10 7.23 14.67
N THR A 128 13.32 7.06 15.73
CA THR A 128 13.20 5.80 16.48
C THR A 128 11.97 4.96 16.06
N LEU A 129 11.26 5.39 15.02
CA LEU A 129 10.05 4.73 14.55
C LEU A 129 10.39 3.41 13.83
N ASN A 130 9.64 2.37 14.17
CA ASN A 130 9.77 1.08 13.53
C ASN A 130 8.71 0.94 12.43
N ILE A 131 9.03 1.38 11.22
CA ILE A 131 8.11 1.55 10.10
C ILE A 131 8.61 0.83 8.85
N TYR A 132 7.70 0.60 7.89
CA TYR A 132 7.99 0.05 6.55
C TYR A 132 7.17 0.78 5.50
N PHE A 133 7.49 0.60 4.22
CA PHE A 133 6.97 1.42 3.14
C PHE A 133 6.35 0.61 2.01
N ASP A 134 5.30 1.16 1.40
CA ASP A 134 4.82 0.78 0.07
C ASP A 134 5.00 1.98 -0.87
N PHE A 135 5.98 1.89 -1.75
CA PHE A 135 6.21 2.88 -2.80
C PHE A 135 5.40 2.52 -4.05
N ILE A 136 4.53 3.43 -4.49
CA ILE A 136 3.72 3.23 -5.71
C ILE A 136 4.22 4.19 -6.78
N TYR A 137 4.74 3.67 -7.91
CA TYR A 137 5.39 4.49 -8.92
C TYR A 137 5.19 3.99 -10.34
N VAL A 138 5.48 4.83 -11.34
CA VAL A 138 5.45 4.47 -12.76
C VAL A 138 6.84 4.00 -13.19
N LYS A 139 6.94 2.75 -13.67
CA LYS A 139 8.21 2.09 -13.99
C LYS A 139 8.88 2.64 -15.27
N GLN A 140 8.07 2.98 -16.28
CA GLN A 140 8.56 3.51 -17.56
C GLN A 140 7.89 4.84 -17.85
N PRO A 141 8.37 5.92 -17.27
CA PRO A 141 7.79 7.22 -17.45
C PRO A 141 8.16 7.82 -18.83
N SER A 142 7.19 8.49 -19.42
CA SER A 142 7.31 9.11 -20.75
C SER A 142 8.12 10.42 -20.77
N SER A 143 8.52 10.93 -19.62
CA SER A 143 9.26 12.19 -19.48
C SER A 143 10.48 12.04 -18.58
N ASP A 144 11.49 12.91 -18.79
CA ASP A 144 12.72 12.88 -17.99
C ASP A 144 12.45 13.17 -16.50
N SER A 145 11.56 14.09 -16.18
CA SER A 145 11.16 14.33 -14.78
C SER A 145 10.64 13.09 -14.08
N ASN A 146 9.89 12.27 -14.77
CA ASN A 146 9.38 11.00 -14.21
C ASN A 146 10.47 9.92 -14.11
N ARG A 147 11.52 9.94 -14.94
CA ARG A 147 12.69 9.05 -14.78
C ARG A 147 13.44 9.36 -13.50
N PHE A 148 13.62 10.63 -13.18
CA PHE A 148 14.19 11.04 -11.87
C PHE A 148 13.32 10.58 -10.71
N MET A 149 12.00 10.63 -10.84
CA MET A 149 11.07 10.13 -9.82
C MET A 149 11.23 8.63 -9.58
N ALA A 150 11.29 7.82 -10.62
CA ALA A 150 11.50 6.37 -10.50
C ALA A 150 12.87 6.05 -9.88
N ALA A 151 13.94 6.72 -10.32
CA ALA A 151 15.27 6.56 -9.73
C ALA A 151 15.29 6.97 -8.25
N ASN A 152 14.59 8.03 -7.88
CA ASN A 152 14.45 8.48 -6.50
C ASN A 152 13.77 7.42 -5.63
N VAL A 153 12.70 6.77 -6.11
CA VAL A 153 12.03 5.66 -5.39
C VAL A 153 13.02 4.57 -5.03
N HIS A 154 13.81 4.10 -6.00
CA HIS A 154 14.78 3.04 -5.76
C HIS A 154 15.88 3.47 -4.79
N ALA A 155 16.37 4.70 -4.93
CA ALA A 155 17.38 5.25 -4.03
C ALA A 155 16.85 5.40 -2.60
N GLN A 156 15.60 5.85 -2.43
CA GLN A 156 14.96 5.96 -1.12
C GLN A 156 14.73 4.59 -0.48
N ALA A 157 14.22 3.62 -1.24
CA ALA A 157 14.01 2.27 -0.75
C ALA A 157 15.33 1.62 -0.26
N ASP A 158 16.38 1.77 -1.05
CA ASP A 158 17.73 1.27 -0.72
C ASP A 158 18.29 1.93 0.55
N LEU A 159 18.16 3.24 0.63
CA LEU A 159 18.69 4.02 1.75
C LEU A 159 17.92 3.75 3.05
N LEU A 160 16.61 3.62 3.00
CA LEU A 160 15.75 3.26 4.12
C LEU A 160 16.05 1.84 4.63
N PHE A 161 16.36 0.92 3.74
CA PHE A 161 16.70 -0.45 4.12
C PHE A 161 18.11 -0.59 4.64
N LYS A 162 19.10 -0.11 3.90
CA LYS A 162 20.54 -0.26 4.22
C LYS A 162 21.03 0.71 5.28
N GLY A 163 20.44 1.90 5.34
CA GLY A 163 20.98 3.01 6.11
C GLY A 163 22.31 3.54 5.54
N LYS A 164 22.93 4.44 6.24
CA LYS A 164 24.25 4.98 5.89
C LYS A 164 25.00 5.41 7.16
N LYS A 165 26.09 4.77 7.45
CA LYS A 165 26.98 5.22 8.54
C LYS A 165 27.99 6.23 8.01
N THR A 166 28.24 7.28 8.78
CA THR A 166 29.24 8.31 8.50
C THR A 166 30.10 8.56 9.73
N LYS A 167 31.24 9.23 9.55
CA LYS A 167 32.09 9.65 10.67
C LYS A 167 31.39 10.64 11.62
N TYR A 168 30.38 11.32 11.15
CA TYR A 168 29.55 12.21 11.95
C TYR A 168 28.24 11.48 12.29
N LEU A 169 28.10 11.04 13.53
CA LEU A 169 26.95 10.21 13.96
C LEU A 169 25.60 10.87 13.65
N GLN A 170 25.50 12.20 13.82
CA GLN A 170 24.29 12.97 13.52
C GLN A 170 23.92 13.02 12.03
N LYS A 171 24.80 12.58 11.13
CA LYS A 171 24.56 12.46 9.68
C LYS A 171 24.35 11.02 9.24
N SER A 172 24.37 10.08 10.18
CA SER A 172 24.13 8.67 9.89
C SER A 172 22.63 8.40 9.75
N LEU A 173 22.28 7.44 8.92
CA LEU A 173 20.90 7.00 8.68
C LEU A 173 20.75 5.57 9.22
N ASN A 174 19.66 5.31 9.90
CA ASN A 174 19.49 4.08 10.67
C ASN A 174 19.39 2.82 9.81
N GLY A 175 18.68 2.90 8.68
CA GLY A 175 18.31 1.71 7.90
C GLY A 175 17.22 0.88 8.57
N ASN A 176 17.13 -0.40 8.18
CA ASN A 176 16.18 -1.37 8.71
C ASN A 176 14.69 -1.00 8.51
N SER A 177 14.37 -0.16 7.52
CA SER A 177 13.01 0.13 7.10
C SER A 177 12.77 -0.52 5.74
N PRO A 178 12.21 -1.75 5.69
CA PRO A 178 11.96 -2.45 4.44
C PRO A 178 10.86 -1.76 3.64
N SER A 179 10.82 -2.03 2.34
CA SER A 179 9.82 -1.45 1.45
C SER A 179 9.38 -2.39 0.34
N ASN A 180 8.12 -2.29 -0.03
CA ASN A 180 7.57 -2.87 -1.24
C ASN A 180 7.61 -1.83 -2.36
N LEU A 181 7.91 -2.28 -3.58
CA LEU A 181 7.92 -1.45 -4.78
C LEU A 181 6.77 -1.86 -5.70
N VAL A 182 5.65 -1.16 -5.60
CA VAL A 182 4.47 -1.37 -6.45
C VAL A 182 4.60 -0.55 -7.72
N SER A 183 4.99 -1.18 -8.81
CA SER A 183 5.25 -0.50 -10.08
C SER A 183 4.07 -0.60 -11.06
N LEU A 184 3.77 0.51 -11.71
CA LEU A 184 2.83 0.61 -12.82
C LEU A 184 3.58 0.91 -14.11
N ASP A 185 3.08 0.44 -15.24
CA ASP A 185 3.56 0.87 -16.56
C ASP A 185 3.10 2.30 -16.90
N LYS A 186 1.88 2.66 -16.47
CA LYS A 186 1.28 4.00 -16.63
C LYS A 186 0.15 4.23 -15.63
N ILE A 187 -0.26 5.48 -15.47
CA ILE A 187 -1.48 5.83 -14.73
C ILE A 187 -2.65 5.86 -15.72
N SER A 188 -3.58 4.93 -15.54
CA SER A 188 -4.78 4.79 -16.35
C SER A 188 -5.90 4.15 -15.54
N PRO A 189 -7.18 4.30 -15.92
CA PRO A 189 -8.30 3.78 -15.15
C PRO A 189 -8.17 2.29 -14.81
N ASP A 190 -7.75 1.47 -15.77
CA ASP A 190 -7.54 0.04 -15.57
C ASP A 190 -6.39 -0.28 -14.60
N ARG A 191 -5.32 0.53 -14.57
CA ARG A 191 -4.23 0.35 -13.61
C ARG A 191 -4.63 0.78 -12.20
N ILE A 192 -5.41 1.85 -12.08
CA ILE A 192 -5.97 2.28 -10.80
C ILE A 192 -6.92 1.21 -10.26
N GLY A 193 -7.80 0.66 -11.10
CA GLY A 193 -8.67 -0.45 -10.71
C GLY A 193 -7.89 -1.68 -10.20
N LYS A 194 -6.77 -2.02 -10.86
CA LYS A 194 -5.89 -3.11 -10.40
C LYS A 194 -5.27 -2.86 -9.02
N ILE A 195 -4.80 -1.62 -8.75
CA ILE A 195 -4.23 -1.30 -7.44
C ILE A 195 -5.30 -1.38 -6.35
N ILE A 196 -6.47 -0.83 -6.58
CA ILE A 196 -7.57 -0.87 -5.63
C ILE A 196 -7.90 -2.31 -5.25
N SER A 197 -8.16 -3.18 -6.23
CA SER A 197 -8.47 -4.59 -5.99
C SER A 197 -7.28 -5.35 -5.39
N LEU A 198 -6.02 -4.99 -5.73
CA LEU A 198 -4.82 -5.55 -5.09
C LEU A 198 -4.85 -5.36 -3.57
N TYR A 199 -5.10 -4.13 -3.11
CA TYR A 199 -5.15 -3.85 -1.67
C TYR A 199 -6.42 -4.38 -1.00
N GLU A 200 -7.56 -4.44 -1.69
CA GLU A 200 -8.77 -5.09 -1.17
C GLU A 200 -8.53 -6.58 -0.88
N HIS A 201 -7.94 -7.31 -1.84
CA HIS A 201 -7.59 -8.71 -1.65
C HIS A 201 -6.49 -8.91 -0.60
N LYS A 202 -5.49 -8.02 -0.54
CA LYS A 202 -4.48 -8.02 0.52
C LYS A 202 -5.14 -7.98 1.90
N VAL A 203 -6.00 -7.01 2.15
CA VAL A 203 -6.71 -6.83 3.42
C VAL A 203 -7.59 -8.02 3.76
N PHE A 204 -8.27 -8.60 2.77
CA PHE A 204 -9.04 -9.84 2.95
C PHE A 204 -8.16 -10.99 3.42
N ILE A 205 -7.02 -11.24 2.77
CA ILE A 205 -6.09 -12.33 3.17
C ILE A 205 -5.56 -12.11 4.58
N GLU A 206 -5.20 -10.90 4.93
CA GLU A 206 -4.73 -10.55 6.28
C GLU A 206 -5.80 -10.85 7.33
N GLY A 207 -7.05 -10.46 7.07
CA GLY A 207 -8.17 -10.78 7.95
C GLY A 207 -8.37 -12.29 8.13
N VAL A 208 -8.26 -13.06 7.05
CA VAL A 208 -8.32 -14.53 7.10
C VAL A 208 -7.19 -15.08 7.98
N MET A 209 -5.96 -14.60 7.82
CA MET A 209 -4.79 -15.08 8.56
C MET A 209 -4.84 -14.69 10.04
N TRP A 210 -5.36 -13.52 10.38
CA TRP A 210 -5.57 -13.08 11.75
C TRP A 210 -6.87 -13.63 12.37
N ASN A 211 -7.66 -14.37 11.58
CA ASN A 211 -8.98 -14.87 11.96
C ASN A 211 -9.94 -13.75 12.37
N ILE A 212 -9.96 -12.66 11.60
CA ILE A 212 -10.78 -11.45 11.82
C ILE A 212 -11.77 -11.32 10.68
N ASN A 213 -12.99 -10.85 10.98
CA ASN A 213 -13.93 -10.44 9.95
C ASN A 213 -13.59 -9.03 9.44
N SER A 214 -12.97 -8.95 8.26
CA SER A 214 -12.60 -7.67 7.62
C SER A 214 -13.80 -6.84 7.15
N TYR A 215 -14.99 -7.39 7.07
CA TYR A 215 -16.17 -6.74 6.48
C TYR A 215 -17.10 -6.09 7.51
N ASP A 216 -17.08 -6.55 8.75
CA ASP A 216 -17.87 -5.98 9.83
C ASP A 216 -17.23 -4.70 10.37
N GLN A 217 -18.09 -3.84 10.90
CA GLN A 217 -17.72 -2.60 11.58
C GLN A 217 -18.64 -2.42 12.80
N TRP A 218 -18.03 -2.11 13.95
CA TRP A 218 -18.72 -1.94 15.23
C TRP A 218 -18.61 -0.49 15.69
#